data_882e4afa6c488252019abc1e7d924205
#
_entry.id   882e4afa6c488252019abc1e7d924205
#
_cell.length_a   1.000
_cell.length_b   1.000
_cell.length_c   1.000
_cell.angle_alpha   90.00
_cell.angle_beta   90.00
_cell.angle_gamma   90.00
#
_symmetry.space_group_name_H-M   'P 1'
#
loop_
_entity.id
_entity.type
_entity.pdbx_description
1 polymer ?
#
loop_
_entity_poly.entity_id
_entity_poly.type
_entity_poly.pdbx_seq_one_letter_code
_entity_poly.pdbx_strand_id
1 'polypeptide(L)'
;MSVPLFDSGTPLVPLRDRLDEALLGVLDDGRFILGPNVAAFEAEFAAFLGAGHAVGVANGTEALTIALRALGVGPGDEVIVPSFTFYAS
;
A
#
# COMPACT_ATOMS: atom_id res chain seq x y z
N MET A 1 -16.67 17.91 24.77
CA MET A 1 -16.01 17.67 23.46
C MET A 1 -14.96 16.58 23.69
N SER A 2 -15.06 15.48 22.98
CA SER A 2 -14.05 14.42 23.06
C SER A 2 -13.19 14.45 21.78
N VAL A 3 -11.89 14.37 21.94
CA VAL A 3 -10.97 14.21 20.82
C VAL A 3 -10.77 12.71 20.62
N PRO A 4 -11.12 12.14 19.46
CA PRO A 4 -10.90 10.72 19.22
C PRO A 4 -9.41 10.40 19.14
N LEU A 5 -9.02 9.22 19.60
CA LEU A 5 -7.64 8.73 19.47
C LEU A 5 -7.22 8.55 18.01
N PHE A 6 -8.17 8.22 17.17
CA PHE A 6 -7.98 7.98 15.75
C PHE A 6 -9.22 8.43 14.96
N ASP A 7 -9.02 9.17 13.88
CA ASP A 7 -10.08 9.61 12.98
C ASP A 7 -9.66 9.31 11.52
N SER A 8 -10.24 8.28 10.96
CA SER A 8 -10.08 7.93 9.54
C SER A 8 -11.16 8.53 8.64
N GLY A 9 -12.27 9.00 9.24
CA GLY A 9 -13.43 9.48 8.49
C GLY A 9 -13.26 10.89 7.94
N THR A 10 -12.86 11.82 8.79
CA THR A 10 -12.75 13.24 8.42
C THR A 10 -11.88 13.48 7.17
N PRO A 11 -10.69 12.88 7.02
CA PRO A 11 -9.87 13.05 5.82
C PRO A 11 -10.52 12.49 4.54
N LEU A 12 -11.43 11.52 4.68
CA LEU A 12 -12.08 10.89 3.53
C LEU A 12 -13.29 11.66 3.00
N VAL A 13 -13.90 12.54 3.83
CA VAL A 13 -15.08 13.31 3.43
C VAL A 13 -14.90 14.03 2.09
N PRO A 14 -13.85 14.84 1.86
CA PRO A 14 -13.66 15.55 0.60
C PRO A 14 -13.30 14.63 -0.58
N LEU A 15 -12.98 13.38 -0.33
CA LEU A 15 -12.58 12.41 -1.35
C LEU A 15 -13.69 11.41 -1.67
N ARG A 16 -14.81 11.44 -0.92
CA ARG A 16 -15.83 10.39 -0.97
C ARG A 16 -16.36 10.12 -2.37
N ASP A 17 -16.81 11.15 -3.07
CA ASP A 17 -17.39 10.99 -4.41
C ASP A 17 -16.39 10.39 -5.40
N ARG A 18 -15.14 10.82 -5.34
CA ARG A 18 -14.06 10.30 -6.19
C ARG A 18 -13.73 8.84 -5.87
N LEU A 19 -13.77 8.48 -4.58
CA LEU A 19 -13.54 7.10 -4.15
C LEU A 19 -14.67 6.19 -4.61
N ASP A 20 -15.91 6.62 -4.45
CA ASP A 20 -17.07 5.84 -4.89
C ASP A 20 -17.06 5.64 -6.42
N GLU A 21 -16.75 6.66 -7.20
CA GLU A 21 -16.61 6.56 -8.66
C GLU A 21 -15.50 5.58 -9.05
N ALA A 22 -14.32 5.68 -8.43
CA ALA A 22 -13.21 4.80 -8.71
C ALA A 22 -13.50 3.33 -8.37
N LEU A 23 -14.13 3.09 -7.21
CA LEU A 23 -14.52 1.74 -6.76
C LEU A 23 -15.55 1.12 -7.69
N LEU A 24 -16.59 1.87 -8.06
CA LEU A 24 -17.62 1.40 -9.00
C LEU A 24 -17.02 1.12 -10.37
N GLY A 25 -16.13 1.96 -10.86
CA GLY A 25 -15.42 1.73 -12.12
C GLY A 25 -14.60 0.45 -12.14
N VAL A 26 -13.95 0.09 -11.03
CA VAL A 26 -13.23 -1.18 -10.91
C VAL A 26 -14.19 -2.38 -10.92
N LEU A 27 -15.34 -2.26 -10.24
CA LEU A 27 -16.38 -3.29 -10.22
C LEU A 27 -16.95 -3.52 -11.62
N ASP A 28 -17.22 -2.45 -12.37
CA ASP A 28 -17.78 -2.52 -13.72
C ASP A 28 -16.75 -3.12 -14.71
N ASP A 29 -15.47 -2.79 -14.58
CA ASP A 29 -14.39 -3.35 -15.41
C ASP A 29 -14.12 -4.84 -15.09
N GLY A 30 -14.36 -5.27 -13.86
CA GLY A 30 -14.20 -6.66 -13.41
C GLY A 30 -12.77 -7.16 -13.33
N ARG A 31 -11.77 -6.31 -13.52
CA ARG A 31 -10.34 -6.68 -13.48
C ARG A 31 -9.72 -6.31 -12.14
N PHE A 32 -9.86 -7.21 -11.17
CA PHE A 32 -9.46 -6.97 -9.77
C PHE A 32 -8.00 -7.28 -9.47
N ILE A 33 -7.34 -8.12 -10.27
CA ILE A 33 -5.97 -8.59 -10.03
C ILE A 33 -5.12 -8.24 -11.26
N LEU A 34 -3.99 -7.57 -11.04
CA LEU A 34 -3.04 -7.16 -12.08
C LEU A 34 -3.70 -6.43 -13.26
N GLY A 35 -4.75 -5.66 -12.96
CA GLY A 35 -5.50 -4.89 -13.94
C GLY A 35 -4.86 -3.52 -14.25
N PRO A 36 -5.49 -2.74 -15.14
CA PRO A 36 -4.97 -1.43 -15.54
C PRO A 36 -4.86 -0.44 -14.38
N ASN A 37 -5.75 -0.52 -13.38
CA ASN A 37 -5.69 0.34 -12.20
C ASN A 37 -4.46 0.05 -11.33
N VAL A 38 -4.05 -1.21 -11.20
CA VAL A 38 -2.82 -1.58 -10.49
C VAL A 38 -1.61 -1.03 -11.22
N ALA A 39 -1.53 -1.21 -12.53
CA ALA A 39 -0.42 -0.70 -13.33
C ALA A 39 -0.32 0.84 -13.28
N ALA A 40 -1.46 1.54 -13.35
CA ALA A 40 -1.51 2.99 -13.21
C ALA A 40 -1.04 3.44 -11.81
N PHE A 41 -1.53 2.79 -10.75
CA PHE A 41 -1.10 3.07 -9.39
C PHE A 41 0.41 2.89 -9.20
N GLU A 42 0.97 1.79 -9.68
CA GLU A 42 2.42 1.54 -9.59
C GLU A 42 3.23 2.65 -10.27
N ALA A 43 2.83 3.07 -11.45
CA ALA A 43 3.49 4.15 -12.18
C ALA A 43 3.38 5.50 -11.47
N GLU A 44 2.18 5.87 -11.04
CA GLU A 44 1.90 7.13 -10.34
C GLU A 44 2.61 7.20 -8.99
N PHE A 45 2.60 6.10 -8.23
CA PHE A 45 3.23 6.03 -6.93
C PHE A 45 4.76 6.05 -7.01
N ALA A 46 5.34 5.37 -8.00
CA ALA A 46 6.78 5.47 -8.27
C ALA A 46 7.18 6.91 -8.61
N ALA A 47 6.41 7.58 -9.47
CA ALA A 47 6.65 8.98 -9.83
C ALA A 47 6.51 9.92 -8.61
N PHE A 48 5.49 9.73 -7.79
CA PHE A 48 5.27 10.51 -6.56
C PHE A 48 6.44 10.41 -5.58
N LEU A 49 7.02 9.22 -5.43
CA LEU A 49 8.18 8.99 -4.55
C LEU A 49 9.52 9.33 -5.19
N GLY A 50 9.57 9.61 -6.50
CA GLY A 50 10.83 9.74 -7.23
C GLY A 50 11.60 8.42 -7.34
N ALA A 51 10.92 7.28 -7.22
CA ALA A 51 11.49 5.93 -7.35
C ALA A 51 11.44 5.47 -8.81
N GLY A 52 12.35 4.56 -9.19
CA GLY A 52 12.34 3.97 -10.52
C GLY A 52 11.14 3.06 -10.78
N HIS A 53 10.68 2.38 -9.75
CA HIS A 53 9.58 1.42 -9.83
C HIS A 53 8.80 1.37 -8.53
N ALA A 54 7.53 0.94 -8.61
CA ALA A 54 6.71 0.49 -7.50
C ALA A 54 6.04 -0.83 -7.90
N VAL A 55 5.88 -1.72 -6.96
CA VAL A 55 5.27 -3.04 -7.18
C VAL A 55 4.15 -3.23 -6.16
N GLY A 56 2.94 -3.43 -6.65
CA GLY A 56 1.78 -3.74 -5.82
C GLY A 56 1.87 -5.16 -5.27
N VAL A 57 1.64 -5.31 -3.97
CA VAL A 57 1.63 -6.60 -3.27
C VAL A 57 0.36 -6.72 -2.43
N ALA A 58 0.08 -7.91 -1.90
CA ALA A 58 -1.17 -8.19 -1.20
C ALA A 58 -1.35 -7.36 0.08
N ASN A 59 -0.28 -7.14 0.84
CA ASN A 59 -0.30 -6.41 2.10
C ASN A 59 1.12 -6.02 2.53
N GLY A 60 1.23 -5.23 3.61
CA GLY A 60 2.53 -4.76 4.13
C GLY A 60 3.44 -5.86 4.67
N THR A 61 2.90 -6.92 5.24
CA THR A 61 3.69 -8.08 5.71
C THR A 61 4.39 -8.77 4.55
N GLU A 62 3.65 -9.02 3.46
CA GLU A 62 4.23 -9.57 2.23
C GLU A 62 5.23 -8.61 1.59
N ALA A 63 4.98 -7.30 1.64
CA ALA A 63 5.92 -6.30 1.14
C ALA A 63 7.29 -6.42 1.83
N LEU A 64 7.32 -6.54 3.15
CA LEU A 64 8.55 -6.72 3.92
C LEU A 64 9.25 -8.04 3.56
N THR A 65 8.51 -9.14 3.51
CA THR A 65 9.05 -10.46 3.16
C THR A 65 9.66 -10.46 1.75
N ILE A 66 8.96 -9.91 0.77
CA ILE A 66 9.42 -9.84 -0.61
C ILE A 66 10.63 -8.92 -0.74
N ALA A 67 10.63 -7.77 -0.06
CA ALA A 67 11.76 -6.85 -0.07
C ALA A 67 13.03 -7.49 0.49
N LEU A 68 12.95 -8.17 1.64
CA LEU A 68 14.08 -8.87 2.24
C LEU A 68 14.62 -9.97 1.32
N ARG A 69 13.73 -10.75 0.72
CA ARG A 69 14.13 -11.78 -0.25
C ARG A 69 14.80 -11.19 -1.50
N ALA A 70 14.27 -10.08 -2.01
CA ALA A 70 14.85 -9.39 -3.16
C ALA A 70 16.26 -8.85 -2.88
N LEU A 71 16.54 -8.49 -1.64
CA LEU A 71 17.87 -8.08 -1.15
C LEU A 71 18.80 -9.26 -0.84
N GLY A 72 18.32 -10.50 -0.95
CA GLY A 72 19.11 -11.70 -0.65
C GLY A 72 19.25 -11.99 0.85
N VAL A 73 18.47 -11.34 1.71
CA VAL A 73 18.48 -11.59 3.16
C VAL A 73 17.87 -12.96 3.46
N GLY A 74 18.60 -13.78 4.21
CA GLY A 74 18.24 -15.16 4.51
C GLY A 74 18.76 -15.66 5.85
N PRO A 75 18.71 -16.98 6.09
CA PRO A 75 19.17 -17.56 7.35
C PRO A 75 20.60 -17.19 7.67
N GLY A 76 20.84 -16.65 8.86
CA GLY A 76 22.14 -16.18 9.34
C GLY A 76 22.36 -14.67 9.19
N ASP A 77 21.50 -13.98 8.46
CA ASP A 77 21.52 -12.52 8.36
C ASP A 77 20.74 -11.86 9.49
N GLU A 78 21.10 -10.63 9.80
CA GLU A 78 20.46 -9.82 10.84
C GLU A 78 19.80 -8.59 10.24
N VAL A 79 18.63 -8.22 10.77
CA VAL A 79 17.87 -7.02 10.35
C VAL A 79 17.55 -6.19 11.57
N ILE A 80 17.93 -4.91 11.55
CA ILE A 80 17.61 -3.96 12.61
C ILE A 80 16.23 -3.36 12.35
N VAL A 81 15.33 -3.53 13.31
CA VAL A 81 13.95 -3.03 13.24
C VAL A 81 13.59 -2.18 14.46
N PRO A 82 12.68 -1.20 14.33
CA PRO A 82 12.16 -0.47 15.49
C PRO A 82 11.39 -1.41 16.43
N SER A 83 11.53 -1.23 17.73
CA SER A 83 10.77 -2.00 18.72
C SER A 83 9.32 -1.55 18.86
N PHE A 84 9.02 -0.28 18.52
CA PHE A 84 7.67 0.28 18.54
C PHE A 84 7.10 0.32 17.12
N THR A 85 6.60 -0.83 16.67
CA THR A 85 6.01 -1.01 15.35
C THR A 85 5.05 -2.20 15.36
N PHE A 86 4.40 -2.48 14.23
CA PHE A 86 3.57 -3.67 14.06
C PHE A 86 4.43 -4.93 14.06
N TYR A 87 3.91 -6.01 14.61
CA TYR A 87 4.65 -7.27 14.82
C TYR A 87 5.14 -7.96 13.54
N ALA A 88 4.66 -7.55 12.36
CA ALA A 88 5.14 -8.07 11.08
C ALA A 88 6.61 -7.72 10.78
N SER A 89 7.14 -6.70 11.47
CA SER A 89 8.55 -6.33 11.36
C SER A 89 9.45 -7.33 12.07
#